data_46032dfa5743f94f0840bb85def71823
#
_entry.id   46032dfa5743f94f0840bb85def71823
#
_cell.length_a   1.000
_cell.length_b   1.000
_cell.length_c   1.000
_cell.angle_alpha   90.00
_cell.angle_beta   90.00
_cell.angle_gamma   90.00
#
_symmetry.space_group_name_H-M   'P 1'
#
loop_
_entity.id
_entity.type
_entity.pdbx_description
1 polymer ?
#
loop_
_entity_poly.entity_id
_entity_poly.type
_entity_poly.pdbx_seq_one_letter_code
_entity_poly.pdbx_strand_id
1 'polypeptide(L)'
;MQKRHQRTLSALFRRPTAADVAWRDVMSLIVALGGGVRSRSGSVRALSLRGRDLVVHEPHPSGLLPRALVLRLRRFLLEGGIEPR
;
A
#
# COMPACT_ATOMS: atom_id res chain seq x y z
N MET A 1 -1.12 -2.22 16.49
CA MET A 1 -1.63 -2.47 15.13
C MET A 1 -2.31 -3.84 15.08
N GLN A 2 -3.43 -3.94 14.40
CA GLN A 2 -4.15 -5.21 14.27
C GLN A 2 -3.33 -6.22 13.45
N LYS A 3 -3.55 -7.50 13.73
CA LYS A 3 -2.80 -8.57 13.07
C LYS A 3 -2.95 -8.55 11.54
N ARG A 4 -4.14 -8.23 11.04
CA ARG A 4 -4.35 -8.16 9.58
C ARG A 4 -3.48 -7.09 8.92
N HIS A 5 -3.26 -5.96 9.59
CA HIS A 5 -2.40 -4.89 9.08
C HIS A 5 -0.93 -5.29 9.15
N GLN A 6 -0.54 -6.00 10.21
CA GLN A 6 0.82 -6.53 10.31
C GLN A 6 1.11 -7.52 9.19
N ARG A 7 0.14 -8.39 8.86
CA ARG A 7 0.28 -9.34 7.74
C ARG A 7 0.43 -8.61 6.40
N THR A 8 -0.38 -7.58 6.18
CA THR A 8 -0.29 -6.78 4.94
C THR A 8 1.07 -6.09 4.85
N LEU A 9 1.52 -5.49 5.95
CA LEU A 9 2.82 -4.84 6.00
C LEU A 9 3.94 -5.84 5.71
N SER A 10 3.93 -6.99 6.36
CA SER A 10 4.92 -8.04 6.13
C SER A 10 4.89 -8.52 4.68
N ALA A 11 3.70 -8.67 4.09
CA ALA A 11 3.56 -9.11 2.71
C ALA A 11 4.19 -8.13 1.72
N LEU A 12 4.06 -6.82 1.99
CA LEU A 12 4.66 -5.80 1.13
C LEU A 12 6.19 -5.84 1.15
N PHE A 13 6.78 -6.37 2.21
CA PHE A 13 8.23 -6.46 2.36
C PHE A 13 8.80 -7.86 2.10
N ARG A 14 7.92 -8.80 1.74
CA ARG A 14 8.34 -10.19 1.50
C ARG A 14 9.26 -10.31 0.30
N ARG A 15 10.24 -11.20 0.40
CA ARG A 15 11.15 -11.53 -0.69
C ARG A 15 11.14 -13.04 -0.92
N PRO A 16 10.90 -13.50 -2.15
CA PRO A 16 10.57 -12.70 -3.34
C PRO A 16 9.25 -11.95 -3.19
N THR A 17 9.03 -10.94 -4.03
CA THR A 17 7.87 -10.06 -3.98
C THR A 17 6.57 -10.87 -4.05
N ALA A 18 5.66 -10.62 -3.12
CA ALA A 18 4.38 -11.31 -3.08
C ALA A 18 3.49 -10.94 -4.27
N ALA A 19 2.72 -11.92 -4.76
CA ALA A 19 1.83 -11.74 -5.89
C ALA A 19 0.36 -11.73 -5.49
N ASP A 20 0.06 -11.86 -4.20
CA ASP A 20 -1.30 -12.03 -3.69
C ASP A 20 -1.73 -10.92 -2.72
N VAL A 21 -1.11 -9.77 -2.80
CA VAL A 21 -1.47 -8.64 -1.92
C VAL A 21 -2.63 -7.89 -2.53
N ALA A 22 -3.71 -7.74 -1.75
CA ALA A 22 -4.91 -7.06 -2.20
C ALA A 22 -4.82 -5.55 -1.99
N TRP A 23 -5.26 -4.79 -2.98
CA TRP A 23 -5.32 -3.33 -2.92
C TRP A 23 -6.07 -2.85 -1.67
N ARG A 24 -7.26 -3.41 -1.40
CA ARG A 24 -8.09 -2.99 -0.26
C ARG A 24 -7.37 -3.17 1.08
N ASP A 25 -6.54 -4.21 1.20
CA ASP A 25 -5.80 -4.46 2.43
C ASP A 25 -4.72 -3.40 2.65
N VAL A 26 -4.06 -2.99 1.57
CA VAL A 26 -3.05 -1.93 1.65
C VAL A 26 -3.70 -0.59 1.97
N MET A 27 -4.85 -0.30 1.39
CA MET A 27 -5.56 0.95 1.70
C MET A 27 -5.98 0.99 3.17
N SER A 28 -6.47 -0.13 3.69
CA SER A 28 -6.79 -0.24 5.12
C SER A 28 -5.54 -0.03 6.00
N LEU A 29 -4.41 -0.57 5.57
CA LEU A 29 -3.14 -0.38 6.28
C LEU A 29 -2.73 1.10 6.29
N ILE A 30 -2.81 1.79 5.16
CA ILE A 30 -2.46 3.22 5.07
C ILE A 30 -3.30 4.04 6.05
N VAL A 31 -4.60 3.79 6.10
CA VAL A 31 -5.49 4.48 7.02
C VAL A 31 -5.15 4.14 8.47
N ALA A 32 -4.86 2.88 8.76
CA ALA A 32 -4.48 2.45 10.10
C ALA A 32 -3.17 3.09 10.57
N LEU A 33 -2.29 3.43 9.66
CA LEU A 33 -1.03 4.13 9.96
C LEU A 33 -1.21 5.65 10.10
N GLY A 34 -2.44 6.14 10.00
CA GLY A 34 -2.74 7.56 10.11
C GLY A 34 -2.72 8.31 8.78
N GLY A 35 -2.61 7.59 7.68
CA GLY A 35 -2.60 8.18 6.35
C GLY A 35 -4.00 8.34 5.77
N GLY A 36 -4.07 8.76 4.53
CA GLY A 36 -5.31 8.96 3.81
C GLY A 36 -5.26 8.39 2.39
N VAL A 37 -6.44 8.12 1.85
CA VAL A 37 -6.61 7.65 0.49
C VAL A 37 -7.72 8.49 -0.14
N ARG A 38 -7.42 9.12 -1.27
CA ARG A 38 -8.41 9.93 -1.99
C ARG A 38 -8.52 9.47 -3.43
N SER A 39 -9.76 9.40 -3.92
CA SER A 39 -10.02 9.17 -5.33
C SER A 39 -9.75 10.46 -6.10
N ARG A 40 -9.13 10.31 -7.25
CA ARG A 40 -8.97 11.39 -8.23
C ARG A 40 -9.82 11.02 -9.43
N SER A 41 -9.33 11.17 -10.63
CA SER A 41 -10.11 10.82 -11.82
C SER A 41 -9.94 9.32 -12.16
N GLY A 42 -11.03 8.67 -12.55
CA GLY A 42 -10.99 7.25 -12.95
C GLY A 42 -10.44 6.37 -11.86
N SER A 43 -9.42 5.58 -12.17
CA SER A 43 -8.77 4.67 -11.22
C SER A 43 -7.59 5.30 -10.47
N VAL A 44 -7.35 6.59 -10.66
CA VAL A 44 -6.24 7.29 -10.00
C VAL A 44 -6.56 7.52 -8.53
N ARG A 45 -5.64 7.15 -7.65
CA ARG A 45 -5.75 7.34 -6.20
C ARG A 45 -4.54 8.09 -5.68
N ALA A 46 -4.79 9.04 -4.79
CA ALA A 46 -3.73 9.76 -4.09
C ALA A 46 -3.64 9.25 -2.67
N LEU A 47 -2.49 8.70 -2.32
CA LEU A 47 -2.20 8.21 -0.97
C LEU A 47 -1.38 9.25 -0.23
N SER A 48 -1.68 9.47 1.04
CA SER A 48 -0.91 10.38 1.88
C SER A 48 -0.50 9.67 3.16
N LEU A 49 0.72 9.87 3.59
CA LEU A 49 1.25 9.28 4.81
C LEU A 49 2.44 10.08 5.29
N ARG A 50 2.36 10.59 6.51
CA ARG A 50 3.46 11.29 7.16
C ARG A 50 4.04 12.42 6.30
N GLY A 51 3.16 13.23 5.71
CA GLY A 51 3.55 14.39 4.91
C GLY A 51 4.04 14.06 3.51
N ARG A 52 3.94 12.80 3.09
CA ARG A 52 4.34 12.34 1.76
C ARG A 52 3.11 11.91 0.99
N ASP A 53 3.14 12.12 -0.31
CA ASP A 53 2.06 11.74 -1.21
C ASP A 53 2.58 10.77 -2.28
N LEU A 54 1.70 9.86 -2.69
CA LEU A 54 1.97 8.93 -3.78
C LEU A 54 0.72 8.81 -4.63
N VAL A 55 0.84 9.04 -5.92
CA VAL A 55 -0.27 8.89 -6.86
C VAL A 55 -0.09 7.58 -7.61
N VAL A 56 -1.10 6.72 -7.56
CA VAL A 56 -1.08 5.40 -8.17
C VAL A 56 -2.41 5.11 -8.84
N HIS A 57 -2.43 4.09 -9.70
CA HIS A 57 -3.66 3.56 -10.28
C HIS A 57 -4.10 2.34 -9.49
N GLU A 58 -5.36 2.34 -9.09
CA GLU A 58 -5.94 1.16 -8.45
C GLU A 58 -6.04 0.02 -9.48
N PRO A 59 -5.52 -1.16 -9.15
CA PRO A 59 -5.53 -2.28 -10.10
C PRO A 59 -6.95 -2.82 -10.34
N HIS A 60 -7.26 -3.11 -11.59
CA HIS A 60 -8.51 -3.70 -12.03
C HIS A 60 -8.22 -4.79 -13.06
N PRO A 61 -9.06 -5.82 -13.17
CA PRO A 61 -10.24 -6.11 -12.35
C PRO A 61 -9.94 -6.93 -11.09
N SER A 62 -8.73 -7.50 -10.97
CA SER A 62 -8.42 -8.47 -9.91
C SER A 62 -8.34 -7.86 -8.51
N GLY A 63 -8.00 -6.58 -8.40
CA GLY A 63 -7.74 -5.95 -7.12
C GLY A 63 -6.44 -6.37 -6.44
N LEU A 64 -5.62 -7.20 -7.12
CA LEU A 64 -4.32 -7.60 -6.62
C LEU A 64 -3.24 -6.67 -7.15
N LEU A 65 -2.23 -6.40 -6.33
CA LEU A 65 -1.16 -5.48 -6.70
C LEU A 65 -0.20 -6.12 -7.68
N PRO A 66 0.06 -5.49 -8.84
CA PRO A 66 1.19 -5.90 -9.67
C PRO A 66 2.50 -5.69 -8.93
N ARG A 67 3.53 -6.45 -9.30
CA ARG A 67 4.84 -6.38 -8.66
C ARG A 67 5.40 -4.95 -8.59
N ALA A 68 5.29 -4.21 -9.70
CA ALA A 68 5.79 -2.84 -9.74
C ALA A 68 5.12 -1.94 -8.69
N LEU A 69 3.84 -2.13 -8.47
CA LEU A 69 3.10 -1.36 -7.47
C LEU A 69 3.49 -1.76 -6.06
N VAL A 70 3.71 -3.05 -5.80
CA VAL A 70 4.22 -3.52 -4.50
C VAL A 70 5.54 -2.83 -4.18
N LEU A 71 6.46 -2.76 -5.14
CA LEU A 71 7.76 -2.13 -4.94
C LEU A 71 7.64 -0.63 -4.69
N ARG A 72 6.73 0.07 -5.38
CA ARG A 72 6.48 1.49 -5.15
C ARG A 72 5.91 1.75 -3.76
N LEU A 73 4.97 0.92 -3.32
CA LEU A 73 4.36 1.04 -2.00
C LEU A 73 5.36 0.72 -0.90
N ARG A 74 6.20 -0.29 -1.10
CA ARG A 74 7.29 -0.61 -0.17
C ARG A 74 8.19 0.61 0.04
N ARG A 75 8.61 1.23 -1.06
CA ARG A 75 9.46 2.42 -1.00
C ARG A 75 8.76 3.58 -0.29
N PHE A 76 7.48 3.80 -0.60
CA PHE A 76 6.69 4.86 0.01
C PHE A 76 6.62 4.67 1.54
N LEU A 77 6.41 3.45 2.00
CA LEU A 77 6.37 3.14 3.43
C LEU A 77 7.73 3.35 4.07
N LEU A 78 8.80 2.86 3.45
CA LEU A 78 10.16 3.04 3.97
C LEU A 78 10.52 4.51 4.11
N GLU A 79 10.21 5.31 3.11
CA GLU A 79 10.49 6.74 3.14
C GLU A 79 9.68 7.45 4.22
N GLY A 80 8.54 6.90 4.60
CA GLY A 80 7.74 7.37 5.72
C GLY A 80 8.17 6.82 7.07
N GLY A 81 9.25 6.06 7.12
CA GLY A 81 9.74 5.47 8.35
C GLY A 81 8.98 4.22 8.81
N ILE A 82 8.22 3.59 7.92
CA ILE A 82 7.44 2.40 8.24
C ILE A 82 8.21 1.16 7.81
N GLU A 83 8.45 0.24 8.75
CA GLU A 83 9.12 -1.02 8.49
C GLU A 83 8.33 -2.18 9.11
N PRO A 84 8.40 -3.39 8.53
CA PRO A 84 7.82 -4.57 9.18
C PRO A 84 8.63 -4.94 10.41
N ARG A 85 7.96 -5.54 11.37
CA ARG A 85 8.62 -6.04 12.59
C ARG A 85 8.88 -7.52 12.50
#